data_182376832e6c22be5d2f9e37e57f2d88
#
_entry.id   182376832e6c22be5d2f9e37e57f2d88
#
_cell.length_a   1.000
_cell.length_b   1.000
_cell.length_c   1.000
_cell.angle_alpha   90.00
_cell.angle_beta   90.00
_cell.angle_gamma   90.00
#
_symmetry.space_group_name_H-M   'P 1'
#
loop_
_entity.id
_entity.type
_entity.pdbx_description
1 polymer ?
#
loop_
_entity_poly.entity_id
_entity_poly.type
_entity_poly.pdbx_seq_one_letter_code
_entity_poly.pdbx_strand_id
1 'polypeptide(L)'
;MKKPDVTWKIFSIYMLILLFVLLCGSAKAQIQLAVFNAEWNSGNDVRDWAFSMEDCQTYAYVDINGQKDMQKKHGIAVIPTIIIFKDDEEVARFQADLSFKMLATREEVQEVVDEIIMSDF
;
A
#
# COMPACT_ATOMS: atom_id res chain seq x y z
N MET A 1 -19.46 -25.18 45.41
CA MET A 1 -19.83 -25.01 44.00
C MET A 1 -18.73 -24.31 43.27
N LYS A 2 -18.22 -24.93 42.24
CA LYS A 2 -17.17 -24.31 41.46
C LYS A 2 -17.75 -23.25 40.53
N LYS A 3 -17.07 -22.11 40.46
CA LYS A 3 -17.37 -21.10 39.48
C LYS A 3 -17.06 -21.65 38.09
N PRO A 4 -17.81 -21.23 37.04
CA PRO A 4 -17.43 -21.55 35.70
C PRO A 4 -16.00 -21.09 35.45
N ASP A 5 -15.20 -21.96 34.94
CA ASP A 5 -13.78 -21.72 34.79
C ASP A 5 -13.51 -20.53 33.88
N VAL A 6 -12.88 -19.51 34.44
CA VAL A 6 -12.33 -18.39 33.64
C VAL A 6 -11.37 -18.93 32.60
N THR A 7 -10.67 -20.03 32.93
CA THR A 7 -9.77 -20.75 32.04
C THR A 7 -10.50 -21.27 30.79
N TRP A 8 -11.71 -21.77 30.95
CA TRP A 8 -12.53 -22.23 29.84
C TRP A 8 -12.88 -21.10 28.87
N LYS A 9 -13.26 -19.93 29.40
CA LYS A 9 -13.59 -18.76 28.57
C LYS A 9 -12.35 -18.25 27.83
N ILE A 10 -11.21 -18.19 28.50
CA ILE A 10 -9.93 -17.81 27.90
C ILE A 10 -9.55 -18.79 26.80
N PHE A 11 -9.68 -20.08 27.03
CA PHE A 11 -9.38 -21.11 26.04
C PHE A 11 -10.28 -20.94 24.80
N SER A 12 -11.56 -20.66 24.97
CA SER A 12 -12.49 -20.42 23.89
C SER A 12 -12.12 -19.20 23.05
N ILE A 13 -11.67 -18.13 23.70
CA ILE A 13 -11.19 -16.92 23.02
C ILE A 13 -9.94 -17.21 22.20
N TYR A 14 -8.99 -17.95 22.76
CA TYR A 14 -7.77 -18.33 22.04
C TYR A 14 -8.08 -19.21 20.82
N MET A 15 -9.02 -20.11 20.95
CA MET A 15 -9.45 -20.94 19.81
C MET A 15 -10.06 -20.10 18.70
N LEU A 16 -10.84 -19.10 19.04
CA LEU A 16 -11.42 -18.18 18.05
C LEU A 16 -10.35 -17.35 17.35
N ILE A 17 -9.38 -16.83 18.10
CA ILE A 17 -8.27 -16.07 17.55
C ILE A 17 -7.43 -16.95 16.62
N LEU A 18 -7.13 -18.17 17.04
CA LEU A 18 -6.36 -19.11 16.24
C LEU A 18 -7.08 -19.45 14.93
N LEU A 19 -8.38 -19.68 14.99
CA LEU A 19 -9.19 -19.94 13.81
C LEU A 19 -9.20 -18.73 12.86
N PHE A 20 -9.31 -17.52 13.40
CA PHE A 20 -9.27 -16.29 12.62
C PHE A 20 -7.92 -16.12 11.91
N VAL A 21 -6.82 -16.38 12.64
CA VAL A 21 -5.46 -16.31 12.08
C VAL A 21 -5.28 -17.34 10.95
N LEU A 22 -5.80 -18.54 11.12
CA LEU A 22 -5.74 -19.57 10.06
C LEU A 22 -6.52 -19.16 8.82
N LEU A 23 -7.68 -18.52 8.99
CA LEU A 23 -8.46 -18.01 7.87
C LEU A 23 -7.76 -16.85 7.17
N CYS A 24 -7.15 -15.95 7.93
CA CYS A 24 -6.40 -14.80 7.39
C CYS A 24 -5.06 -15.22 6.81
N GLY A 25 -4.47 -16.32 7.28
CA GLY A 25 -3.17 -16.82 6.82
C GLY A 25 -3.16 -17.25 5.35
N SER A 26 -4.34 -17.48 4.76
CA SER A 26 -4.46 -17.79 3.34
C SER A 26 -4.71 -16.54 2.49
N ALA A 27 -4.85 -15.36 3.10
CA ALA A 27 -5.09 -14.13 2.38
C ALA A 27 -3.84 -13.70 1.63
N LYS A 28 -4.01 -13.23 0.40
CA LYS A 28 -2.92 -12.65 -0.38
C LYS A 28 -2.44 -11.34 0.24
N ALA A 29 -1.19 -10.98 -0.01
CA ALA A 29 -0.65 -9.69 0.40
C ALA A 29 -1.50 -8.55 -0.14
N GLN A 30 -1.67 -7.50 0.67
CA GLN A 30 -2.40 -6.30 0.27
C GLN A 30 -1.43 -5.33 -0.40
N ILE A 31 -1.62 -5.12 -1.68
CA ILE A 31 -0.83 -4.17 -2.45
C ILE A 31 -1.61 -2.87 -2.58
N GLN A 32 -1.00 -1.78 -2.16
CA GLN A 32 -1.54 -0.44 -2.31
C GLN A 32 -0.59 0.41 -3.13
N LEU A 33 -1.12 1.16 -4.09
CA LEU A 33 -0.35 2.11 -4.85
C LEU A 33 -0.81 3.52 -4.47
N ALA A 34 0.13 4.36 -4.07
CA ALA A 34 -0.15 5.75 -3.72
C ALA A 34 0.56 6.69 -4.68
N VAL A 35 -0.15 7.70 -5.17
CA VAL A 35 0.41 8.76 -5.99
C VAL A 35 0.45 10.04 -5.17
N PHE A 36 1.63 10.61 -5.05
CA PHE A 36 1.86 11.89 -4.41
C PHE A 36 2.11 12.93 -5.50
N ASN A 37 1.29 13.97 -5.52
CA ASN A 37 1.43 15.04 -6.50
C ASN A 37 0.88 16.34 -5.88
N ALA A 38 0.79 17.38 -6.68
CA ALA A 38 0.18 18.64 -6.28
C ALA A 38 -0.70 19.13 -7.41
N GLU A 39 -1.74 19.88 -7.06
CA GLU A 39 -2.68 20.40 -8.04
C GLU A 39 -2.00 21.26 -9.11
N TRP A 40 -1.01 22.09 -8.70
CA TRP A 40 -0.27 22.91 -9.65
C TRP A 40 0.52 22.09 -10.67
N ASN A 41 0.75 20.80 -10.40
CA ASN A 41 1.45 19.87 -11.30
C ASN A 41 0.49 18.88 -11.96
N SER A 42 -0.79 19.18 -12.02
CA SER A 42 -1.82 18.29 -12.56
C SER A 42 -1.59 17.91 -14.02
N GLY A 43 -0.89 18.74 -14.78
CA GLY A 43 -0.53 18.41 -16.17
C GLY A 43 0.39 17.24 -16.31
N ASN A 44 1.09 16.85 -15.24
CA ASN A 44 1.98 15.69 -15.19
C ASN A 44 1.45 14.58 -14.29
N ASP A 45 0.14 14.59 -14.02
CA ASP A 45 -0.51 13.57 -13.20
C ASP A 45 -0.42 12.20 -13.88
N VAL A 46 -0.20 11.18 -13.06
CA VAL A 46 -0.03 9.80 -13.55
C VAL A 46 -1.21 8.90 -13.17
N ARG A 47 -2.24 9.43 -12.50
CA ARG A 47 -3.34 8.61 -12.00
C ARG A 47 -4.10 7.87 -13.09
N ASP A 48 -4.18 8.43 -14.28
CA ASP A 48 -4.89 7.83 -15.40
C ASP A 48 -4.36 6.44 -15.75
N TRP A 49 -3.04 6.23 -15.63
CA TRP A 49 -2.45 4.92 -15.87
C TRP A 49 -2.01 4.23 -14.57
N ALA A 50 -1.60 5.00 -13.56
CA ALA A 50 -1.11 4.41 -12.31
C ALA A 50 -2.21 3.71 -11.52
N PHE A 51 -3.46 4.18 -11.66
CA PHE A 51 -4.60 3.57 -10.98
C PHE A 51 -5.26 2.44 -11.76
N SER A 52 -4.56 1.89 -12.75
CA SER A 52 -5.04 0.78 -13.57
C SER A 52 -4.12 -0.43 -13.52
N MET A 53 -3.41 -0.62 -12.40
CA MET A 53 -2.51 -1.75 -12.21
C MET A 53 -3.29 -3.04 -11.94
N GLU A 54 -2.80 -4.14 -12.47
CA GLU A 54 -3.32 -5.46 -12.13
C GLU A 54 -2.78 -5.90 -10.78
N ASP A 55 -3.60 -6.62 -10.01
CA ASP A 55 -3.24 -7.21 -8.71
C ASP A 55 -2.93 -6.18 -7.62
N CYS A 56 -3.38 -4.95 -7.81
CA CYS A 56 -3.31 -3.90 -6.80
C CYS A 56 -4.70 -3.70 -6.19
N GLN A 57 -4.83 -3.87 -4.87
CA GLN A 57 -6.11 -3.87 -4.19
C GLN A 57 -6.65 -2.48 -3.92
N THR A 58 -5.78 -1.54 -3.60
CA THR A 58 -6.21 -0.18 -3.24
C THR A 58 -5.31 0.87 -3.88
N TYR A 59 -5.90 2.04 -4.11
CA TYR A 59 -5.20 3.20 -4.64
C TYR A 59 -5.43 4.39 -3.73
N ALA A 60 -4.44 5.25 -3.59
CA ALA A 60 -4.55 6.49 -2.83
C ALA A 60 -3.90 7.64 -3.59
N TYR A 61 -4.50 8.81 -3.48
CA TYR A 61 -3.92 10.05 -4.00
C TYR A 61 -3.69 11.02 -2.85
N VAL A 62 -2.49 11.56 -2.79
CA VAL A 62 -2.12 12.54 -1.78
C VAL A 62 -1.68 13.83 -2.46
N ASP A 63 -2.40 14.91 -2.20
CA ASP A 63 -1.98 16.25 -2.60
C ASP A 63 -1.08 16.80 -1.50
N ILE A 64 0.21 16.95 -1.78
CA ILE A 64 1.19 17.36 -0.78
C ILE A 64 0.99 18.77 -0.27
N ASN A 65 0.28 19.62 -1.03
CA ASN A 65 -0.03 20.98 -0.56
C ASN A 65 -1.07 20.97 0.56
N GLY A 66 -2.04 20.06 0.47
CA GLY A 66 -3.06 19.89 1.51
C GLY A 66 -2.66 18.95 2.62
N GLN A 67 -1.67 18.10 2.39
CA GLN A 67 -1.24 17.07 3.32
C GLN A 67 0.28 17.08 3.49
N LYS A 68 0.78 18.17 4.04
CA LYS A 68 2.23 18.35 4.25
C LYS A 68 2.82 17.35 5.24
N ASP A 69 2.05 16.92 6.20
CA ASP A 69 2.46 15.87 7.14
C ASP A 69 2.68 14.53 6.44
N MET A 70 1.86 14.21 5.44
CA MET A 70 2.05 13.00 4.62
C MET A 70 3.30 13.12 3.74
N GLN A 71 3.55 14.30 3.18
CA GLN A 71 4.77 14.56 2.43
C GLN A 71 6.00 14.30 3.28
N LYS A 72 5.99 14.81 4.51
CA LYS A 72 7.10 14.67 5.45
C LYS A 72 7.25 13.23 5.92
N LYS A 73 6.13 12.58 6.26
CA LYS A 73 6.12 11.20 6.74
C LYS A 73 6.75 10.25 5.74
N HIS A 74 6.45 10.42 4.46
CA HIS A 74 6.94 9.54 3.40
C HIS A 74 8.17 10.08 2.68
N GLY A 75 8.69 11.22 3.11
CA GLY A 75 9.91 11.79 2.53
C GLY A 75 9.78 12.11 1.06
N ILE A 76 8.69 12.76 0.66
CA ILE A 76 8.44 13.10 -0.74
C ILE A 76 9.26 14.33 -1.10
N ALA A 77 10.31 14.15 -1.88
CA ALA A 77 11.22 15.21 -2.31
C ALA A 77 10.86 15.78 -3.68
N VAL A 78 10.29 14.96 -4.56
CA VAL A 78 9.90 15.34 -5.91
C VAL A 78 8.49 14.82 -6.19
N ILE A 79 7.79 15.42 -7.13
CA ILE A 79 6.44 15.02 -7.54
C ILE A 79 6.35 14.97 -9.07
N PRO A 80 5.53 14.08 -9.63
CA PRO A 80 4.82 13.02 -8.93
C PRO A 80 5.76 11.93 -8.40
N THR A 81 5.36 11.29 -7.31
CA THR A 81 6.03 10.10 -6.77
C THR A 81 4.99 9.00 -6.61
N ILE A 82 5.32 7.81 -7.08
CA ILE A 82 4.48 6.63 -6.88
C ILE A 82 5.16 5.76 -5.83
N ILE A 83 4.42 5.37 -4.79
CA ILE A 83 4.91 4.44 -3.78
C ILE A 83 4.02 3.21 -3.78
N ILE A 84 4.64 2.04 -3.80
CA ILE A 84 3.94 0.77 -3.66
C ILE A 84 4.15 0.27 -2.24
N PHE A 85 3.03 -0.01 -1.56
CA PHE A 85 3.02 -0.57 -0.22
C PHE A 85 2.55 -2.01 -0.28
N LYS A 86 3.19 -2.85 0.49
CA LYS A 86 2.77 -4.24 0.73
C LYS A 86 2.53 -4.38 2.22
N ASP A 87 1.28 -4.68 2.60
CA ASP A 87 0.89 -4.80 4.00
C ASP A 87 1.35 -3.58 4.81
N ASP A 88 1.09 -2.38 4.28
CA ASP A 88 1.39 -1.08 4.87
C ASP A 88 2.88 -0.71 4.94
N GLU A 89 3.75 -1.52 4.36
CA GLU A 89 5.18 -1.19 4.26
C GLU A 89 5.55 -0.76 2.85
N GLU A 90 6.35 0.28 2.76
CA GLU A 90 6.87 0.72 1.46
C GLU A 90 7.84 -0.33 0.91
N VAL A 91 7.57 -0.82 -0.30
CA VAL A 91 8.41 -1.83 -0.95
C VAL A 91 9.01 -1.34 -2.26
N ALA A 92 8.46 -0.29 -2.85
CA ALA A 92 8.99 0.30 -4.09
C ALA A 92 8.58 1.75 -4.20
N ARG A 93 9.41 2.52 -4.89
CA ARG A 93 9.17 3.95 -5.09
C ARG A 93 9.64 4.35 -6.49
N PHE A 94 8.81 5.12 -7.19
CA PHE A 94 9.13 5.69 -8.48
C PHE A 94 9.01 7.20 -8.38
N GLN A 95 10.08 7.90 -8.72
CA GLN A 95 10.15 9.35 -8.55
C GLN A 95 10.24 10.05 -9.90
N ALA A 96 9.68 11.25 -9.96
CA ALA A 96 9.81 12.11 -11.12
C ALA A 96 11.23 12.66 -11.26
N ASP A 97 11.51 13.21 -12.43
CA ASP A 97 12.73 13.99 -12.64
C ASP A 97 12.58 15.42 -12.08
N LEU A 98 13.61 16.25 -12.26
CA LEU A 98 13.59 17.62 -11.76
C LEU A 98 12.62 18.53 -12.53
N SER A 99 12.08 18.08 -13.66
CA SER A 99 11.04 18.79 -14.40
C SER A 99 9.62 18.38 -14.00
N PHE A 100 9.48 17.62 -12.93
CA PHE A 100 8.21 17.14 -12.38
C PHE A 100 7.47 16.18 -13.32
N LYS A 101 8.23 15.41 -14.10
CA LYS A 101 7.67 14.40 -14.99
C LYS A 101 8.10 13.02 -14.53
N MET A 102 7.13 12.10 -14.45
CA MET A 102 7.41 10.72 -14.09
C MET A 102 8.26 10.04 -15.16
N LEU A 103 9.35 9.41 -14.72
CA LEU A 103 10.24 8.67 -15.61
C LEU A 103 9.77 7.23 -15.84
N ALA A 104 9.11 6.65 -14.85
CA ALA A 104 8.64 5.27 -14.95
C ALA A 104 7.41 5.17 -15.85
N THR A 105 7.32 4.05 -16.58
CA THR A 105 6.16 3.72 -17.40
C THR A 105 5.19 2.83 -16.62
N ARG A 106 3.97 2.69 -17.13
CA ARG A 106 2.98 1.78 -16.57
C ARG A 106 3.54 0.34 -16.51
N GLU A 107 4.20 -0.07 -17.56
CA GLU A 107 4.77 -1.42 -17.68
C GLU A 107 5.86 -1.66 -16.63
N GLU A 108 6.70 -0.67 -16.37
CA GLU A 108 7.74 -0.78 -15.35
C GLU A 108 7.14 -0.90 -13.94
N VAL A 109 6.10 -0.12 -13.65
CA VAL A 109 5.42 -0.19 -12.35
C VAL A 109 4.71 -1.53 -12.20
N GLN A 110 4.02 -1.99 -13.25
CA GLN A 110 3.34 -3.29 -13.23
C GLN A 110 4.33 -4.43 -13.03
N GLU A 111 5.49 -4.37 -13.66
CA GLU A 111 6.53 -5.38 -13.49
C GLU A 111 6.97 -5.49 -12.04
N VAL A 112 7.14 -4.36 -11.35
CA VAL A 112 7.52 -4.36 -9.95
C VAL A 112 6.40 -4.94 -9.08
N VAL A 113 5.14 -4.60 -9.35
CA VAL A 113 3.99 -5.19 -8.65
C VAL A 113 3.99 -6.71 -8.83
N ASP A 114 4.22 -7.19 -10.04
CA ASP A 114 4.26 -8.61 -10.34
C ASP A 114 5.41 -9.31 -9.58
N GLU A 115 6.58 -8.68 -9.52
CA GLU A 115 7.73 -9.22 -8.76
C GLU A 115 7.42 -9.32 -7.27
N ILE A 116 6.75 -8.32 -6.70
CA ILE A 116 6.38 -8.31 -5.30
C ILE A 116 5.42 -9.48 -5.00
N ILE A 117 4.45 -9.70 -5.87
CA ILE A 117 3.49 -10.79 -5.72
C ILE A 117 4.19 -12.14 -5.85
N MET A 118 5.07 -12.28 -6.82
CA MET A 118 5.79 -13.54 -7.04
C MET A 118 6.72 -13.88 -5.88
N SER A 119 7.25 -12.88 -5.18
CA SER A 119 8.13 -13.11 -4.04
C SER A 119 7.42 -13.70 -2.82
N ASP A 120 6.09 -13.69 -2.81
CA ASP A 120 5.27 -14.26 -1.73
C ASP A 120 5.00 -15.76 -1.89
N PHE A 121 5.40 -16.35 -2.99
CA PHE A 121 5.19 -17.79 -3.26
C PHE A 121 6.40 -18.63 -2.93
#